data_d2b44fff854f9b0b766697da7181bc31
#
_entry.id   d2b44fff854f9b0b766697da7181bc31
#
_cell.length_a   1.000
_cell.length_b   1.000
_cell.length_c   1.000
_cell.angle_alpha   90.00
_cell.angle_beta   90.00
_cell.angle_gamma   90.00
#
_symmetry.space_group_name_H-M   'P 1'
#
loop_
_entity.id
_entity.type
_entity.pdbx_description
1 polymer ?
#
loop_
_entity_poly.entity_id
_entity_poly.type
_entity_poly.pdbx_seq_one_letter_code
_entity_poly.pdbx_strand_id
1 'polypeptide(L)'
;MYWEDEKDENTPYVVPDDVVDLVYRINCRSLPLDHAHSFSTAIRDHLSWIDEEERAGIHLIHGAESGNGWMRPDDASNELLHLSHRSRMTLRVPKHRIEDAHTLSGRKLDIDGHSLEVGKANVKLFSTLPTQFARYVVVPEGLGQEDEEAFMAYAVEQLRELGINVRKLLCGRGHAIRHPDGDVHTRSLMLADLDVEEAVTLQQRGIGEHRAMG
;
A
#
# COMPACT_ATOMS: atom_id res chain seq x y z
N MET A 1 -35.28 7.62 26.30
CA MET A 1 -34.67 8.93 25.98
C MET A 1 -33.33 8.59 25.37
N TYR A 2 -33.14 8.82 24.07
CA TYR A 2 -31.90 8.54 23.33
C TYR A 2 -31.16 9.85 23.30
N TRP A 3 -29.89 9.87 23.69
CA TRP A 3 -28.99 10.98 23.56
C TRP A 3 -27.92 10.57 22.54
N GLU A 4 -27.86 11.25 21.41
CA GLU A 4 -26.65 11.31 20.61
C GLU A 4 -25.79 12.44 21.20
N ASP A 5 -24.58 12.11 21.65
CA ASP A 5 -23.59 13.12 21.96
C ASP A 5 -23.28 13.89 20.67
N GLU A 6 -23.68 15.15 20.60
CA GLU A 6 -23.24 16.04 19.54
C GLU A 6 -21.71 16.05 19.56
N LYS A 7 -21.09 15.54 18.49
CA LYS A 7 -19.64 15.67 18.31
C LYS A 7 -19.34 17.16 18.39
N ASP A 8 -18.55 17.57 19.36
CA ASP A 8 -18.06 18.95 19.47
C ASP A 8 -17.20 19.23 18.22
N GLU A 9 -17.73 20.04 17.29
CA GLU A 9 -17.08 20.39 16.01
C GLU A 9 -15.70 21.02 16.19
N ASN A 10 -15.35 21.46 17.41
CA ASN A 10 -14.07 22.05 17.76
C ASN A 10 -13.02 21.03 18.28
N THR A 11 -13.39 19.77 18.49
CA THR A 11 -12.41 18.77 18.94
C THR A 11 -11.54 18.31 17.75
N PRO A 12 -10.22 18.53 17.77
CA PRO A 12 -9.36 18.06 16.68
C PRO A 12 -9.46 16.54 16.51
N TYR A 13 -9.59 16.09 15.26
CA TYR A 13 -9.59 14.65 14.97
C TYR A 13 -8.26 14.03 15.38
N VAL A 14 -8.33 13.01 16.21
CA VAL A 14 -7.17 12.20 16.62
C VAL A 14 -7.08 10.97 15.75
N VAL A 15 -6.01 10.86 14.96
CA VAL A 15 -5.76 9.68 14.13
C VAL A 15 -5.55 8.46 15.03
N PRO A 16 -6.37 7.40 14.90
CA PRO A 16 -6.17 6.16 15.64
C PRO A 16 -4.81 5.55 15.36
N ASP A 17 -4.18 4.95 16.37
CA ASP A 17 -2.87 4.31 16.28
C ASP A 17 -2.94 2.78 16.40
N ASP A 18 -4.13 2.21 16.27
CA ASP A 18 -4.37 0.76 16.31
C ASP A 18 -3.79 0.02 15.10
N VAL A 19 -3.63 0.72 13.98
CA VAL A 19 -2.85 0.33 12.80
C VAL A 19 -1.95 1.49 12.42
N VAL A 20 -0.71 1.22 12.06
CA VAL A 20 0.28 2.24 11.71
C VAL A 20 1.14 1.80 10.53
N ASP A 21 1.78 2.74 9.89
CA ASP A 21 2.84 2.46 8.92
C ASP A 21 4.20 2.50 9.63
N LEU A 22 4.98 1.41 9.55
CA LEU A 22 6.38 1.37 9.93
C LEU A 22 7.23 1.71 8.72
N VAL A 23 7.91 2.85 8.77
CA VAL A 23 8.73 3.37 7.68
C VAL A 23 10.19 3.11 7.97
N TYR A 24 10.77 2.14 7.28
CA TYR A 24 12.17 1.74 7.43
C TYR A 24 13.09 2.54 6.51
N ARG A 25 14.25 2.91 7.01
CA ARG A 25 15.37 3.25 6.14
C ARG A 25 15.86 1.98 5.46
N ILE A 26 16.29 2.11 4.22
CA ILE A 26 16.87 1.00 3.47
C ILE A 26 18.18 1.40 2.83
N ASN A 27 19.07 0.42 2.65
CA ASN A 27 20.28 0.57 1.88
C ASN A 27 20.30 -0.50 0.78
N CYS A 28 20.02 -0.08 -0.42
CA CYS A 28 20.03 -0.87 -1.63
C CYS A 28 20.23 0.07 -2.82
N ARG A 29 21.00 -0.32 -3.81
CA ARG A 29 21.26 0.51 -5.00
C ARG A 29 20.16 0.38 -6.05
N SER A 30 19.71 -0.84 -6.24
CA SER A 30 18.69 -1.14 -7.24
C SER A 30 17.95 -2.41 -6.89
N LEU A 31 16.71 -2.51 -7.33
CA LEU A 31 15.86 -3.70 -7.28
C LEU A 31 15.33 -3.97 -8.67
N PRO A 32 14.90 -5.20 -8.98
CA PRO A 32 14.09 -5.45 -10.15
C PRO A 32 12.86 -4.52 -10.12
N LEU A 33 12.47 -3.99 -11.27
CA LEU A 33 11.30 -3.13 -11.34
C LEU A 33 10.04 -3.90 -10.89
N ASP A 34 9.99 -5.18 -11.23
CA ASP A 34 8.92 -6.11 -10.83
C ASP A 34 9.39 -6.98 -9.65
N HIS A 35 9.54 -6.36 -8.48
CA HIS A 35 10.06 -6.99 -7.26
C HIS A 35 8.96 -7.43 -6.27
N ALA A 36 7.68 -7.24 -6.58
CA ALA A 36 6.59 -7.44 -5.63
C ALA A 36 6.60 -8.83 -4.99
N HIS A 37 6.68 -9.89 -5.80
CA HIS A 37 6.66 -11.26 -5.33
C HIS A 37 7.91 -11.60 -4.50
N SER A 38 9.10 -11.36 -5.02
CA SER A 38 10.36 -11.67 -4.32
C SER A 38 10.52 -10.84 -3.04
N PHE A 39 10.09 -9.57 -3.06
CA PHE A 39 10.09 -8.71 -1.90
C PHE A 39 9.13 -9.20 -0.82
N SER A 40 7.88 -9.52 -1.19
CA SER A 40 6.91 -10.04 -0.23
C SER A 40 7.33 -11.40 0.35
N THR A 41 7.93 -12.27 -0.45
CA THR A 41 8.49 -13.53 0.00
C THR A 41 9.60 -13.32 1.03
N ALA A 42 10.55 -12.42 0.74
CA ALA A 42 11.63 -12.09 1.65
C ALA A 42 11.13 -11.50 2.99
N ILE A 43 10.03 -10.75 2.98
CA ILE A 43 9.39 -10.27 4.21
C ILE A 43 8.75 -11.42 4.99
N ARG A 44 8.01 -12.32 4.31
CA ARG A 44 7.35 -13.48 4.94
C ARG A 44 8.33 -14.43 5.62
N ASP A 45 9.51 -14.60 5.05
CA ASP A 45 10.57 -15.44 5.64
C ASP A 45 10.99 -14.96 7.03
N HIS A 46 10.81 -13.69 7.32
CA HIS A 46 11.12 -13.09 8.61
C HIS A 46 9.89 -12.78 9.46
N LEU A 47 8.75 -12.52 8.84
CA LEU A 47 7.49 -12.14 9.48
C LEU A 47 6.36 -13.07 9.02
N SER A 48 6.41 -14.34 9.42
CA SER A 48 5.45 -15.37 8.99
C SER A 48 4.00 -15.05 9.33
N TRP A 49 3.76 -14.19 10.31
CA TRP A 49 2.44 -13.76 10.74
C TRP A 49 1.77 -12.74 9.82
N ILE A 50 2.49 -12.18 8.84
CA ILE A 50 1.99 -11.03 8.06
C ILE A 50 0.75 -11.36 7.22
N ASP A 51 0.62 -12.61 6.79
CA ASP A 51 -0.53 -13.09 6.04
C ASP A 51 -1.74 -13.43 6.93
N GLU A 52 -1.51 -13.58 8.25
CA GLU A 52 -2.57 -13.87 9.23
C GLU A 52 -3.28 -12.60 9.72
N GLU A 53 -2.66 -11.44 9.50
CA GLU A 53 -3.15 -10.15 9.98
C GLU A 53 -3.92 -9.41 8.87
N GLU A 54 -5.23 -9.40 8.92
CA GLU A 54 -6.08 -8.74 7.93
C GLU A 54 -5.74 -7.28 7.65
N ARG A 55 -5.20 -6.57 8.65
CA ARG A 55 -4.84 -5.16 8.55
C ARG A 55 -3.36 -4.92 8.33
N ALA A 56 -2.58 -5.98 8.11
CA ALA A 56 -1.19 -5.85 7.70
C ALA A 56 -1.09 -5.64 6.18
N GLY A 57 0.01 -5.03 5.75
CA GLY A 57 0.27 -4.81 4.34
C GLY A 57 1.73 -4.49 4.06
N ILE A 58 2.18 -4.87 2.88
CA ILE A 58 3.52 -4.56 2.37
C ILE A 58 3.35 -3.50 1.28
N HIS A 59 3.98 -2.34 1.44
CA HIS A 59 4.00 -1.34 0.37
C HIS A 59 5.21 -1.57 -0.53
N LEU A 60 4.98 -1.60 -1.84
CA LEU A 60 6.06 -1.70 -2.81
C LEU A 60 7.04 -0.54 -2.67
N ILE A 61 8.31 -0.83 -2.88
CA ILE A 61 9.36 0.19 -2.86
C ILE A 61 9.31 0.95 -4.19
N HIS A 62 9.21 2.26 -4.09
CA HIS A 62 9.19 3.14 -5.25
C HIS A 62 10.50 3.93 -5.33
N GLY A 63 10.94 4.20 -6.55
CA GLY A 63 12.00 5.17 -6.81
C GLY A 63 11.58 6.58 -6.41
N ALA A 64 12.56 7.46 -6.17
CA ALA A 64 12.28 8.88 -6.00
C ALA A 64 11.63 9.41 -7.29
N GLU A 65 10.46 10.01 -7.17
CA GLU A 65 9.82 10.68 -8.31
C GLU A 65 10.73 11.82 -8.78
N SER A 66 11.13 11.77 -10.04
CA SER A 66 11.71 12.94 -10.70
C SER A 66 10.59 13.95 -10.91
N GLY A 67 10.91 15.25 -10.97
CA GLY A 67 9.92 16.31 -11.17
C GLY A 67 9.08 16.19 -12.46
N ASN A 68 9.41 15.24 -13.35
CA ASN A 68 8.67 14.93 -14.58
C ASN A 68 7.71 13.72 -14.42
N GLY A 69 7.56 13.17 -13.21
CA GLY A 69 6.81 11.93 -12.97
C GLY A 69 7.56 10.69 -13.50
N TRP A 70 7.69 9.67 -12.66
CA TRP A 70 8.22 8.39 -13.13
C TRP A 70 7.06 7.56 -13.68
N MET A 71 7.17 7.13 -14.93
CA MET A 71 6.24 6.17 -15.53
C MET A 71 6.90 4.79 -15.52
N ARG A 72 6.15 3.78 -15.05
CA ARG A 72 6.59 2.39 -15.15
C ARG A 72 6.64 2.01 -16.63
N PRO A 73 7.73 1.42 -17.12
CA PRO A 73 7.79 0.86 -18.46
C PRO A 73 6.75 -0.23 -18.68
N ASP A 74 6.28 -0.39 -19.93
CA ASP A 74 5.30 -1.42 -20.27
C ASP A 74 5.91 -2.83 -20.16
N ASP A 75 7.21 -2.98 -20.45
CA ASP A 75 7.98 -4.22 -20.19
C ASP A 75 8.97 -4.00 -19.06
N ALA A 76 8.58 -4.48 -17.87
CA ALA A 76 9.39 -4.40 -16.65
C ALA A 76 10.36 -5.58 -16.48
N SER A 77 10.41 -6.53 -17.41
CA SER A 77 11.02 -7.86 -17.21
C SER A 77 12.51 -7.85 -16.90
N ASN A 78 13.25 -6.84 -17.37
CA ASN A 78 14.68 -6.74 -17.16
C ASN A 78 15.11 -5.34 -16.68
N GLU A 79 14.17 -4.50 -16.28
CA GLU A 79 14.49 -3.16 -15.82
C GLU A 79 14.75 -3.10 -14.34
N LEU A 80 15.65 -2.22 -13.95
CA LEU A 80 16.02 -1.98 -12.57
C LEU A 80 15.43 -0.67 -12.07
N LEU A 81 14.83 -0.73 -10.90
CA LEU A 81 14.45 0.42 -10.10
C LEU A 81 15.69 0.92 -9.35
N HIS A 82 16.24 2.06 -9.77
CA HIS A 82 17.34 2.69 -9.05
C HIS A 82 16.85 3.44 -7.82
N LEU A 83 17.42 3.09 -6.67
CA LEU A 83 17.01 3.63 -5.39
C LEU A 83 17.96 4.75 -4.93
N SER A 84 17.40 5.69 -4.20
CA SER A 84 18.15 6.78 -3.56
C SER A 84 18.20 6.59 -2.04
N HIS A 85 19.05 7.35 -1.34
CA HIS A 85 19.04 7.41 0.12
C HIS A 85 17.70 7.86 0.73
N ARG A 86 16.79 8.41 -0.09
CA ARG A 86 15.44 8.83 0.32
C ARG A 86 14.41 7.70 0.18
N SER A 87 14.73 6.65 -0.56
CA SER A 87 13.83 5.49 -0.70
C SER A 87 13.57 4.84 0.65
N ARG A 88 12.37 4.37 0.85
CA ARG A 88 11.91 3.76 2.10
C ARG A 88 11.17 2.47 1.81
N MET A 89 11.25 1.55 2.75
CA MET A 89 10.37 0.40 2.84
C MET A 89 9.29 0.72 3.87
N THR A 90 8.05 0.41 3.57
CA THR A 90 6.93 0.67 4.49
C THR A 90 6.14 -0.62 4.67
N LEU A 91 5.89 -0.97 5.93
CA LEU A 91 4.97 -2.03 6.30
C LEU A 91 3.82 -1.42 7.09
N ARG A 92 2.59 -1.74 6.73
CA ARG A 92 1.41 -1.47 7.51
C ARG A 92 1.23 -2.59 8.52
N VAL A 93 1.08 -2.24 9.79
CA VAL A 93 1.00 -3.25 10.85
C VAL A 93 -0.01 -2.82 11.93
N PRO A 94 -0.77 -3.79 12.49
CA PRO A 94 -1.50 -3.57 13.73
C PRO A 94 -0.55 -3.22 14.87
N LYS A 95 -1.00 -2.40 15.81
CA LYS A 95 -0.19 -1.90 16.94
C LYS A 95 0.50 -3.01 17.74
N HIS A 96 -0.18 -4.13 17.94
CA HIS A 96 0.36 -5.26 18.69
C HIS A 96 1.50 -6.01 17.96
N ARG A 97 1.69 -5.77 16.66
CA ARG A 97 2.76 -6.37 15.82
C ARG A 97 3.95 -5.45 15.61
N ILE A 98 3.95 -4.25 16.17
CA ILE A 98 5.05 -3.28 15.97
C ILE A 98 6.40 -3.87 16.41
N GLU A 99 6.47 -4.48 17.60
CA GLU A 99 7.72 -5.04 18.11
C GLU A 99 8.19 -6.22 17.26
N ASP A 100 7.27 -7.08 16.82
CA ASP A 100 7.58 -8.20 15.93
C ASP A 100 8.14 -7.67 14.60
N ALA A 101 7.55 -6.64 14.02
CA ALA A 101 8.00 -6.05 12.77
C ALA A 101 9.36 -5.34 12.92
N HIS A 102 9.67 -4.76 14.10
CA HIS A 102 10.98 -4.18 14.38
C HIS A 102 12.13 -5.16 14.28
N THR A 103 11.89 -6.48 14.38
CA THR A 103 12.90 -7.53 14.20
C THR A 103 13.54 -7.56 12.81
N LEU A 104 12.91 -6.93 11.82
CA LEU A 104 13.52 -6.72 10.49
C LEU A 104 14.69 -5.75 10.51
N SER A 105 14.78 -4.84 11.48
CA SER A 105 15.86 -3.87 11.56
C SER A 105 17.21 -4.55 11.69
N GLY A 106 18.15 -4.23 10.80
CA GLY A 106 19.46 -4.87 10.72
C GLY A 106 19.50 -6.14 9.86
N ARG A 107 18.37 -6.61 9.35
CA ARG A 107 18.34 -7.77 8.44
C ARG A 107 18.74 -7.38 7.03
N LYS A 108 19.21 -8.37 6.28
CA LYS A 108 19.45 -8.27 4.85
C LYS A 108 18.45 -9.18 4.15
N LEU A 109 17.68 -8.59 3.26
CA LEU A 109 16.71 -9.28 2.42
C LEU A 109 17.34 -9.52 1.06
N ASP A 110 17.21 -10.72 0.53
CA ASP A 110 17.54 -11.03 -0.86
C ASP A 110 16.27 -10.87 -1.71
N ILE A 111 16.35 -10.02 -2.72
CA ILE A 111 15.24 -9.73 -3.62
C ILE A 111 15.73 -9.99 -5.04
N ASP A 112 15.54 -11.20 -5.52
CA ASP A 112 16.04 -11.67 -6.82
C ASP A 112 17.54 -11.38 -7.04
N GLY A 113 18.36 -11.71 -6.05
CA GLY A 113 19.81 -11.50 -6.07
C GLY A 113 20.25 -10.07 -5.72
N HIS A 114 19.32 -9.18 -5.41
CA HIS A 114 19.60 -7.83 -4.93
C HIS A 114 19.52 -7.77 -3.40
N SER A 115 20.65 -7.45 -2.76
CA SER A 115 20.69 -7.35 -1.29
C SER A 115 20.13 -6.00 -0.84
N LEU A 116 19.06 -6.04 -0.07
CA LEU A 116 18.46 -4.89 0.60
C LEU A 116 18.72 -4.97 2.10
N GLU A 117 19.46 -4.01 2.64
CA GLU A 117 19.71 -3.89 4.07
C GLU A 117 18.62 -3.02 4.72
N VAL A 118 17.92 -3.58 5.71
CA VAL A 118 16.84 -2.93 6.44
C VAL A 118 17.41 -2.16 7.62
N GLY A 119 17.21 -0.86 7.64
CA GLY A 119 17.62 0.02 8.74
C GLY A 119 16.54 0.17 9.80
N LYS A 120 16.68 1.21 10.63
CA LYS A 120 15.69 1.52 11.68
C LYS A 120 14.35 1.95 11.08
N ALA A 121 13.27 1.56 11.73
CA ALA A 121 11.92 2.02 11.44
C ALA A 121 11.50 3.18 12.33
N ASN A 122 10.58 4.00 11.80
CA ASN A 122 9.82 4.97 12.57
C ASN A 122 8.32 4.71 12.33
N VAL A 123 7.54 4.87 13.39
CA VAL A 123 6.08 4.83 13.31
C VAL A 123 5.57 6.08 12.59
N LYS A 124 4.67 5.89 11.67
CA LYS A 124 3.96 6.96 10.95
C LYS A 124 2.47 6.71 11.06
N LEU A 125 1.74 7.68 11.59
CA LEU A 125 0.28 7.69 11.57
C LEU A 125 -0.23 7.98 10.15
N PHE A 126 -1.47 7.63 9.90
CA PHE A 126 -2.12 7.84 8.62
C PHE A 126 -2.33 9.32 8.29
N SER A 127 -2.40 9.59 7.00
CA SER A 127 -2.65 10.93 6.49
C SER A 127 -4.12 11.31 6.65
N THR A 128 -4.36 12.55 7.05
CA THR A 128 -5.71 13.15 7.09
C THR A 128 -6.04 13.95 5.83
N LEU A 129 -5.21 13.84 4.79
CA LEU A 129 -5.43 14.53 3.54
C LEU A 129 -6.67 13.99 2.82
N PRO A 130 -7.52 14.87 2.25
CA PRO A 130 -8.77 14.49 1.59
C PRO A 130 -8.56 13.77 0.25
N THR A 131 -7.33 13.68 -0.22
CA THR A 131 -7.00 12.96 -1.46
C THR A 131 -6.06 11.81 -1.14
N GLN A 132 -6.48 10.61 -1.54
CA GLN A 132 -5.70 9.38 -1.39
C GLN A 132 -5.44 8.78 -2.77
N PHE A 133 -4.26 8.18 -2.93
CA PHE A 133 -3.83 7.57 -4.19
C PHE A 133 -3.23 6.19 -3.93
N ALA A 134 -3.73 5.19 -4.66
CA ALA A 134 -3.16 3.86 -4.71
C ALA A 134 -2.60 3.59 -6.11
N ARG A 135 -1.36 3.10 -6.21
CA ARG A 135 -0.74 2.79 -7.50
C ARG A 135 -1.25 1.47 -8.07
N TYR A 136 -1.52 0.52 -7.20
CA TYR A 136 -1.83 -0.85 -7.56
C TYR A 136 -3.03 -1.34 -6.75
N VAL A 137 -4.20 -1.27 -7.33
CA VAL A 137 -5.42 -1.90 -6.80
C VAL A 137 -5.70 -3.09 -7.70
N VAL A 138 -5.78 -4.27 -7.12
CA VAL A 138 -5.97 -5.51 -7.87
C VAL A 138 -7.29 -5.49 -8.61
N VAL A 139 -7.25 -5.85 -9.89
CA VAL A 139 -8.45 -6.09 -10.70
C VAL A 139 -8.93 -7.51 -10.38
N PRO A 140 -10.16 -7.69 -9.87
CA PRO A 140 -10.67 -9.02 -9.52
C PRO A 140 -10.67 -9.98 -10.70
N GLU A 141 -10.50 -11.26 -10.40
CA GLU A 141 -10.67 -12.32 -11.41
C GLU A 141 -12.06 -12.23 -12.05
N GLY A 142 -12.09 -12.36 -13.38
CA GLY A 142 -13.34 -12.30 -14.14
C GLY A 142 -13.76 -10.91 -14.61
N LEU A 143 -13.13 -9.84 -14.09
CA LEU A 143 -13.26 -8.50 -14.66
C LEU A 143 -12.27 -8.34 -15.84
N GLY A 144 -12.75 -7.77 -16.95
CA GLY A 144 -11.87 -7.45 -18.07
C GLY A 144 -10.77 -6.46 -17.65
N GLN A 145 -9.52 -6.78 -17.95
CA GLN A 145 -8.37 -5.95 -17.55
C GLN A 145 -8.46 -4.52 -18.08
N GLU A 146 -9.06 -4.34 -19.26
CA GLU A 146 -9.26 -3.06 -19.91
C GLU A 146 -10.62 -2.40 -19.57
N ASP A 147 -11.49 -3.10 -18.83
CA ASP A 147 -12.81 -2.60 -18.46
C ASP A 147 -12.72 -1.67 -17.25
N GLU A 148 -12.44 -0.39 -17.56
CA GLU A 148 -12.33 0.66 -16.55
C GLU A 148 -13.64 0.92 -15.82
N GLU A 149 -14.79 0.84 -16.54
CA GLU A 149 -16.10 1.12 -15.98
C GLU A 149 -16.47 0.03 -14.94
N ALA A 150 -16.29 -1.24 -15.28
CA ALA A 150 -16.53 -2.35 -14.37
C ALA A 150 -15.59 -2.29 -13.16
N PHE A 151 -14.31 -1.94 -13.36
CA PHE A 151 -13.36 -1.78 -12.25
C PHE A 151 -13.75 -0.62 -11.32
N MET A 152 -14.17 0.51 -11.86
CA MET A 152 -14.64 1.64 -11.02
C MET A 152 -15.90 1.28 -10.25
N ALA A 153 -16.84 0.55 -10.86
CA ALA A 153 -18.03 0.07 -10.17
C ALA A 153 -17.68 -0.88 -9.00
N TYR A 154 -16.76 -1.81 -9.23
CA TYR A 154 -16.22 -2.67 -8.16
C TYR A 154 -15.58 -1.86 -7.03
N ALA A 155 -14.69 -0.92 -7.36
CA ALA A 155 -14.03 -0.09 -6.37
C ALA A 155 -15.02 0.74 -5.53
N VAL A 156 -16.04 1.30 -6.17
CA VAL A 156 -17.11 2.06 -5.48
C VAL A 156 -17.86 1.16 -4.49
N GLU A 157 -18.16 -0.09 -4.86
CA GLU A 157 -18.84 -1.01 -3.96
C GLU A 157 -17.99 -1.35 -2.73
N GLN A 158 -16.70 -1.68 -2.94
CA GLN A 158 -15.77 -1.92 -1.84
C GLN A 158 -15.65 -0.71 -0.89
N LEU A 159 -15.62 0.49 -1.43
CA LEU A 159 -15.56 1.72 -0.65
C LEU A 159 -16.85 1.94 0.16
N ARG A 160 -18.01 1.65 -0.42
CA ARG A 160 -19.30 1.73 0.29
C ARG A 160 -19.39 0.74 1.44
N GLU A 161 -18.89 -0.48 1.27
CA GLU A 161 -18.82 -1.49 2.35
C GLU A 161 -17.95 -1.00 3.53
N LEU A 162 -16.98 -0.13 3.28
CA LEU A 162 -16.19 0.53 4.31
C LEU A 162 -16.87 1.76 4.93
N GLY A 163 -18.07 2.13 4.46
CA GLY A 163 -18.77 3.33 4.88
C GLY A 163 -18.24 4.64 4.26
N ILE A 164 -17.45 4.55 3.19
CA ILE A 164 -16.85 5.71 2.52
C ILE A 164 -17.80 6.23 1.43
N ASN A 165 -18.13 7.51 1.52
CA ASN A 165 -18.94 8.19 0.52
C ASN A 165 -18.07 8.69 -0.64
N VAL A 166 -18.15 8.00 -1.78
CA VAL A 166 -17.35 8.32 -2.96
C VAL A 166 -17.88 9.56 -3.65
N ARG A 167 -17.15 10.67 -3.54
CA ARG A 167 -17.48 11.95 -4.20
C ARG A 167 -16.75 12.11 -5.51
N LYS A 168 -15.44 11.77 -5.53
CA LYS A 168 -14.60 11.81 -6.73
C LYS A 168 -13.71 10.59 -6.77
N LEU A 169 -13.75 9.85 -7.86
CA LEU A 169 -12.95 8.69 -8.15
C LEU A 169 -12.33 8.85 -9.54
N LEU A 170 -11.03 8.64 -9.65
CA LEU A 170 -10.33 8.58 -10.92
C LEU A 170 -9.57 7.27 -11.01
N CYS A 171 -9.77 6.56 -12.10
CA CYS A 171 -9.02 5.37 -12.45
C CYS A 171 -7.89 5.74 -13.41
N GLY A 172 -6.73 5.17 -13.20
CA GLY A 172 -5.60 5.34 -14.09
C GLY A 172 -5.27 4.06 -14.86
N ARG A 173 -4.06 4.01 -15.42
CA ARG A 173 -3.62 2.90 -16.27
C ARG A 173 -3.58 1.58 -15.52
N GLY A 174 -3.82 0.50 -16.27
CA GLY A 174 -3.57 -0.86 -15.85
C GLY A 174 -2.08 -1.18 -15.82
N HIS A 175 -1.69 -2.08 -14.92
CA HIS A 175 -0.35 -2.64 -14.80
C HIS A 175 -0.48 -4.12 -14.48
N ALA A 176 0.47 -4.93 -14.98
CA ALA A 176 0.64 -6.31 -14.55
C ALA A 176 1.81 -6.41 -13.57
N ILE A 177 1.63 -7.16 -12.51
CA ILE A 177 2.67 -7.54 -11.56
C ILE A 177 2.90 -9.03 -11.73
N ARG A 178 4.12 -9.44 -11.98
CA ARG A 178 4.46 -10.86 -12.17
C ARG A 178 4.32 -11.64 -10.88
N HIS A 179 3.66 -12.77 -10.99
CA HIS A 179 3.54 -13.74 -9.91
C HIS A 179 3.72 -15.16 -10.49
N PRO A 180 4.30 -16.13 -9.76
CA PRO A 180 4.50 -17.50 -10.23
C PRO A 180 3.23 -18.22 -10.70
N ASP A 181 2.10 -17.90 -10.07
CA ASP A 181 0.79 -18.51 -10.38
C ASP A 181 0.01 -17.78 -11.49
N GLY A 182 0.61 -16.74 -12.08
CA GLY A 182 0.00 -15.91 -13.11
C GLY A 182 0.06 -14.42 -12.76
N ASP A 183 0.11 -13.57 -13.78
CA ASP A 183 0.23 -12.14 -13.58
C ASP A 183 -0.97 -11.55 -12.82
N VAL A 184 -0.70 -10.71 -11.81
CA VAL A 184 -1.72 -9.98 -11.07
C VAL A 184 -1.95 -8.63 -11.76
N HIS A 185 -3.16 -8.45 -12.29
CA HIS A 185 -3.54 -7.21 -12.95
C HIS A 185 -4.02 -6.19 -11.94
N THR A 186 -3.52 -4.97 -12.09
CA THR A 186 -3.82 -3.87 -11.18
C THR A 186 -4.14 -2.60 -11.94
N ARG A 187 -4.85 -1.67 -11.31
CA ARG A 187 -5.04 -0.30 -11.78
C ARG A 187 -4.71 0.70 -10.70
N SER A 188 -4.26 1.87 -11.09
CA SER A 188 -4.13 2.97 -10.13
C SER A 188 -5.48 3.62 -9.87
N LEU A 189 -5.67 4.08 -8.64
CA LEU A 189 -6.92 4.69 -8.20
C LEU A 189 -6.63 5.93 -7.37
N MET A 190 -7.36 7.01 -7.64
CA MET A 190 -7.32 8.23 -6.85
C MET A 190 -8.72 8.58 -6.36
N LEU A 191 -8.85 8.80 -5.06
CA LEU A 191 -10.05 9.33 -4.43
C LEU A 191 -9.76 10.74 -3.95
N ALA A 192 -10.73 11.63 -4.14
CA ALA A 192 -10.64 13.00 -3.64
C ALA A 192 -11.93 13.42 -2.93
N ASP A 193 -11.82 14.50 -2.17
CA ASP A 193 -12.89 15.06 -1.34
C ASP A 193 -13.37 14.09 -0.23
N LEU A 194 -12.44 13.28 0.31
CA LEU A 194 -12.70 12.43 1.47
C LEU A 194 -12.75 13.26 2.75
N ASP A 195 -13.65 12.90 3.65
CA ASP A 195 -13.60 13.40 5.02
C ASP A 195 -12.39 12.78 5.76
N VAL A 196 -11.97 13.40 6.85
CA VAL A 196 -10.79 12.95 7.59
C VAL A 196 -10.94 11.49 8.07
N GLU A 197 -12.10 11.14 8.59
CA GLU A 197 -12.41 9.79 9.06
C GLU A 197 -12.39 8.78 7.90
N GLU A 198 -12.96 9.14 6.74
CA GLU A 198 -12.95 8.33 5.52
C GLU A 198 -11.53 8.09 5.00
N ALA A 199 -10.71 9.15 4.98
CA ALA A 199 -9.31 9.06 4.54
C ALA A 199 -8.48 8.13 5.42
N VAL A 200 -8.67 8.17 6.74
CA VAL A 200 -7.99 7.29 7.68
C VAL A 200 -8.53 5.86 7.59
N THR A 201 -9.85 5.67 7.55
CA THR A 201 -10.48 4.35 7.39
C THR A 201 -9.99 3.65 6.12
N LEU A 202 -9.92 4.36 5.00
CA LEU A 202 -9.40 3.83 3.75
C LEU A 202 -7.96 3.34 3.88
N GLN A 203 -7.11 4.09 4.55
CA GLN A 203 -5.72 3.69 4.76
C GLN A 203 -5.59 2.52 5.72
N GLN A 204 -6.41 2.44 6.76
CA GLN A 204 -6.41 1.33 7.72
C GLN A 204 -6.89 0.02 7.10
N ARG A 205 -7.96 0.07 6.32
CA ARG A 205 -8.64 -1.11 5.81
C ARG A 205 -8.26 -1.47 4.38
N GLY A 206 -7.95 -0.46 3.56
CA GLY A 206 -7.67 -0.65 2.14
C GLY A 206 -8.86 -1.22 1.38
N ILE A 207 -8.70 -1.39 0.09
CA ILE A 207 -9.61 -2.12 -0.80
C ILE A 207 -8.82 -3.11 -1.65
N GLY A 208 -9.50 -4.12 -2.20
CA GLY A 208 -8.88 -5.14 -3.03
C GLY A 208 -8.19 -6.23 -2.22
N GLU A 209 -7.55 -7.13 -2.95
CA GLU A 209 -6.87 -8.33 -2.45
C GLU A 209 -5.34 -8.14 -2.46
N HIS A 210 -4.60 -9.16 -1.97
CA HIS A 210 -3.14 -9.24 -2.02
C HIS A 210 -2.37 -8.13 -1.27
N ARG A 211 -2.88 -7.62 -0.18
CA ARG A 211 -2.23 -6.58 0.63
C ARG A 211 -0.81 -6.93 1.09
N ALA A 212 -0.53 -8.21 1.29
CA ALA A 212 0.79 -8.70 1.67
C ALA A 212 1.75 -8.84 0.46
N MET A 213 1.35 -8.37 -0.72
CA MET A 213 2.19 -8.34 -1.91
C MET A 213 2.49 -6.91 -2.40
N GLY A 214 1.79 -5.90 -1.89
CA GLY A 214 2.06 -4.50 -2.22
C GLY A 214 0.85 -3.65 -2.50
#